data_41805360e8b5f16eb8055342c08654de
#
_entry.id   41805360e8b5f16eb8055342c08654de
#
_cell.length_a   1.000
_cell.length_b   1.000
_cell.length_c   1.000
_cell.angle_alpha   90.00
_cell.angle_beta   90.00
_cell.angle_gamma   90.00
#
_symmetry.space_group_name_H-M   'P 1'
#
loop_
_entity.id
_entity.type
_entity.pdbx_description
1 polymer ?
#
loop_
_entity_poly.entity_id
_entity_poly.type
_entity_poly.pdbx_seq_one_letter_code
_entity_poly.pdbx_strand_id
1 'polypeptide(L)'
;MSTAEVILPDELSDEEIPILDLGPFLAGEDGALERLASELRYAQENIGFYFIVNHGVPQELLDRTTDNLIRFFDLPDETKRSFPNYVPPLSTIYVSSTVNENTKPDLNEMLRMVRERPDDHPAIKAGLTSHGPNHWPAEDLLP
;
A
#
# COMPACT_ATOMS: atom_id res chain seq x y z
N MET A 1 -9.81 -17.20 16.92
CA MET A 1 -8.90 -16.94 15.80
C MET A 1 -9.28 -17.92 14.71
N SER A 2 -9.85 -17.43 13.62
CA SER A 2 -10.19 -18.28 12.48
C SER A 2 -8.90 -18.53 11.71
N THR A 3 -8.39 -19.75 11.70
CA THR A 3 -7.36 -20.16 10.77
C THR A 3 -8.02 -20.21 9.40
N ALA A 4 -7.71 -19.23 8.55
CA ALA A 4 -8.08 -19.33 7.15
C ALA A 4 -7.42 -20.59 6.59
N GLU A 5 -8.22 -21.51 6.08
CA GLU A 5 -7.74 -22.72 5.42
C GLU A 5 -7.01 -22.29 4.15
N VAL A 6 -5.75 -22.68 4.02
CA VAL A 6 -4.94 -22.39 2.82
C VAL A 6 -5.50 -23.24 1.69
N ILE A 7 -6.12 -22.59 0.71
CA ILE A 7 -6.62 -23.25 -0.49
C ILE A 7 -5.44 -23.46 -1.43
N LEU A 8 -5.18 -24.71 -1.80
CA LEU A 8 -4.14 -25.02 -2.78
C LEU A 8 -4.60 -24.61 -4.19
N PRO A 9 -3.66 -24.28 -5.10
CA PRO A 9 -4.00 -23.84 -6.46
C PRO A 9 -4.97 -24.74 -7.22
N ASP A 10 -4.89 -26.06 -7.00
CA ASP A 10 -5.75 -27.05 -7.65
C ASP A 10 -7.21 -27.08 -7.10
N GLU A 11 -7.47 -26.37 -5.99
CA GLU A 11 -8.79 -26.29 -5.35
C GLU A 11 -9.51 -24.96 -5.65
N LEU A 12 -8.81 -24.00 -6.29
CA LEU A 12 -9.37 -22.71 -6.63
C LEU A 12 -10.20 -22.82 -7.91
N SER A 13 -11.42 -22.31 -7.89
CA SER A 13 -12.15 -22.00 -9.11
C SER A 13 -11.56 -20.72 -9.75
N ASP A 14 -11.65 -20.57 -11.07
CA ASP A 14 -11.19 -19.37 -11.80
C ASP A 14 -11.93 -18.08 -11.35
N GLU A 15 -12.94 -18.21 -10.50
CA GLU A 15 -13.78 -17.11 -9.98
C GLU A 15 -13.43 -16.72 -8.55
N GLU A 16 -12.56 -17.46 -7.85
CA GLU A 16 -12.20 -17.18 -6.46
C GLU A 16 -10.88 -16.43 -6.34
N ILE A 17 -10.90 -15.36 -5.52
CA ILE A 17 -9.69 -14.59 -5.22
C ILE A 17 -8.83 -15.39 -4.25
N PRO A 18 -7.58 -15.75 -4.61
CA PRO A 18 -6.68 -16.50 -3.74
C PRO A 18 -6.38 -15.76 -2.43
N ILE A 19 -6.20 -16.54 -1.36
CA ILE A 19 -5.77 -16.04 -0.05
C ILE A 19 -4.41 -16.67 0.26
N LEU A 20 -3.35 -15.86 0.31
CA LEU A 20 -2.00 -16.29 0.62
C LEU A 20 -1.71 -16.15 2.11
N ASP A 21 -1.32 -17.25 2.76
CA ASP A 21 -0.93 -17.25 4.18
C ASP A 21 0.58 -17.04 4.32
N LEU A 22 0.97 -15.87 4.85
CA LEU A 22 2.37 -15.52 5.11
C LEU A 22 2.89 -16.10 6.44
N GLY A 23 2.02 -16.59 7.32
CA GLY A 23 2.39 -17.05 8.66
C GLY A 23 3.51 -18.09 8.67
N PRO A 24 3.40 -19.22 7.95
CA PRO A 24 4.43 -20.24 7.88
C PRO A 24 5.78 -19.72 7.37
N PHE A 25 5.76 -18.85 6.35
CA PHE A 25 6.98 -18.20 5.83
C PHE A 25 7.63 -17.28 6.88
N LEU A 26 6.86 -16.46 7.56
CA LEU A 26 7.35 -15.56 8.60
C LEU A 26 7.84 -16.32 9.84
N ALA A 27 7.29 -17.52 10.11
CA ALA A 27 7.74 -18.42 11.16
C ALA A 27 9.03 -19.19 10.78
N GLY A 28 9.47 -19.12 9.52
CA GLY A 28 10.65 -19.82 9.03
C GLY A 28 10.46 -21.33 8.88
N GLU A 29 9.23 -21.78 8.60
CA GLU A 29 8.93 -23.19 8.40
C GLU A 29 9.56 -23.72 7.10
N ASP A 30 10.07 -24.95 7.15
CA ASP A 30 10.68 -25.60 6.00
C ASP A 30 9.70 -25.74 4.83
N GLY A 31 10.12 -25.36 3.64
CA GLY A 31 9.31 -25.42 2.41
C GLY A 31 8.22 -24.33 2.29
N ALA A 32 8.07 -23.45 3.30
CA ALA A 32 7.04 -22.41 3.29
C ALA A 32 7.28 -21.35 2.19
N LEU A 33 8.54 -21.02 1.92
CA LEU A 33 8.91 -20.08 0.85
C LEU A 33 8.53 -20.63 -0.53
N GLU A 34 8.87 -21.88 -0.81
CA GLU A 34 8.62 -22.52 -2.10
C GLU A 34 7.11 -22.64 -2.35
N ARG A 35 6.34 -23.03 -1.31
CA ARG A 35 4.87 -23.09 -1.38
C ARG A 35 4.30 -21.72 -1.66
N LEU A 36 4.62 -20.70 -0.85
CA LEU A 36 4.12 -19.34 -1.01
C LEU A 36 4.49 -18.76 -2.39
N ALA A 37 5.70 -19.02 -2.89
CA ALA A 37 6.13 -18.58 -4.21
C ALA A 37 5.31 -19.23 -5.34
N SER A 38 4.94 -20.51 -5.19
CA SER A 38 4.07 -21.21 -6.14
C SER A 38 2.65 -20.66 -6.14
N GLU A 39 2.07 -20.47 -4.96
CA GLU A 39 0.72 -19.88 -4.79
C GLU A 39 0.67 -18.45 -5.33
N LEU A 40 1.67 -17.63 -5.02
CA LEU A 40 1.79 -16.26 -5.53
C LEU A 40 1.90 -16.23 -7.06
N ARG A 41 2.72 -17.11 -7.65
CA ARG A 41 2.83 -17.23 -9.10
C ARG A 41 1.50 -17.56 -9.73
N TYR A 42 0.79 -18.58 -9.19
CA TYR A 42 -0.54 -18.96 -9.67
C TYR A 42 -1.51 -17.77 -9.63
N ALA A 43 -1.57 -17.08 -8.48
CA ALA A 43 -2.45 -15.93 -8.31
C ALA A 43 -2.16 -14.81 -9.33
N GLN A 44 -0.89 -14.53 -9.57
CA GLN A 44 -0.45 -13.47 -10.49
C GLN A 44 -0.69 -13.84 -11.98
N GLU A 45 -0.44 -15.09 -12.35
CA GLU A 45 -0.53 -15.54 -13.75
C GLU A 45 -1.98 -15.81 -14.18
N ASN A 46 -2.88 -16.17 -13.24
CA ASN A 46 -4.23 -16.60 -13.59
C ASN A 46 -5.33 -15.61 -13.15
N ILE A 47 -5.16 -14.94 -12.00
CA ILE A 47 -6.19 -14.07 -11.41
C ILE A 47 -5.79 -12.58 -11.47
N GLY A 48 -4.53 -12.26 -11.22
CA GLY A 48 -3.99 -10.91 -11.23
C GLY A 48 -3.95 -10.21 -9.87
N PHE A 49 -4.64 -10.72 -8.84
CA PHE A 49 -4.64 -10.20 -7.47
C PHE A 49 -4.99 -11.28 -6.45
N TYR A 50 -4.73 -11.01 -5.17
CA TYR A 50 -4.89 -11.95 -4.07
C TYR A 50 -5.06 -11.20 -2.75
N PHE A 51 -5.60 -11.87 -1.74
CA PHE A 51 -5.55 -11.43 -0.35
C PHE A 51 -4.35 -12.05 0.36
N ILE A 52 -3.87 -11.40 1.42
CA ILE A 52 -2.83 -11.93 2.30
C ILE A 52 -3.35 -11.98 3.73
N VAL A 53 -2.99 -13.05 4.45
CA VAL A 53 -3.29 -13.23 5.87
C VAL A 53 -2.02 -13.52 6.65
N ASN A 54 -2.06 -13.37 7.97
CA ASN A 54 -0.93 -13.61 8.88
C ASN A 54 0.35 -12.85 8.48
N HIS A 55 0.20 -11.67 7.90
CA HIS A 55 1.28 -10.82 7.37
C HIS A 55 2.08 -10.07 8.45
N GLY A 56 1.76 -10.25 9.74
CA GLY A 56 2.49 -9.66 10.86
C GLY A 56 2.18 -8.19 11.16
N VAL A 57 1.39 -7.50 10.34
CA VAL A 57 0.94 -6.13 10.65
C VAL A 57 -0.22 -6.20 11.63
N PRO A 58 -0.14 -5.54 12.81
CA PRO A 58 -1.23 -5.52 13.78
C PRO A 58 -2.51 -4.91 13.20
N GLN A 59 -3.66 -5.55 13.48
CA GLN A 59 -4.97 -5.07 13.01
C GLN A 59 -5.25 -3.63 13.48
N GLU A 60 -4.90 -3.30 14.72
CA GLU A 60 -5.06 -1.95 15.27
C GLU A 60 -4.32 -0.89 14.44
N LEU A 61 -3.14 -1.23 13.90
CA LEU A 61 -2.40 -0.31 13.02
C LEU A 61 -3.11 -0.12 11.69
N LEU A 62 -3.67 -1.18 11.11
CA LEU A 62 -4.45 -1.11 9.88
C LEU A 62 -5.71 -0.26 10.09
N ASP A 63 -6.46 -0.51 11.16
CA ASP A 63 -7.68 0.22 11.48
C ASP A 63 -7.39 1.71 11.68
N ARG A 64 -6.39 2.05 12.49
CA ARG A 64 -5.98 3.44 12.73
C ARG A 64 -5.51 4.13 11.44
N THR A 65 -4.77 3.42 10.59
CA THR A 65 -4.33 3.96 9.30
C THR A 65 -5.52 4.23 8.39
N THR A 66 -6.47 3.30 8.33
CA THR A 66 -7.69 3.44 7.54
C THR A 66 -8.54 4.61 8.03
N ASP A 67 -8.74 4.74 9.34
CA ASP A 67 -9.48 5.84 9.95
C ASP A 67 -8.84 7.20 9.63
N ASN A 68 -7.51 7.30 9.70
CA ASN A 68 -6.80 8.52 9.36
C ASN A 68 -6.86 8.84 7.87
N LEU A 69 -6.84 7.84 6.99
CA LEU A 69 -7.03 8.06 5.55
C LEU A 69 -8.45 8.57 5.25
N ILE A 70 -9.48 7.99 5.86
CA ILE A 70 -10.86 8.47 5.72
C ILE A 70 -10.96 9.93 6.18
N ARG A 71 -10.44 10.25 7.36
CA ARG A 71 -10.42 11.64 7.87
C ARG A 71 -9.69 12.60 6.93
N PHE A 72 -8.55 12.18 6.36
CA PHE A 72 -7.82 13.00 5.40
C PHE A 72 -8.65 13.31 4.16
N PHE A 73 -9.28 12.31 3.56
CA PHE A 73 -10.07 12.50 2.34
C PHE A 73 -11.38 13.26 2.59
N ASP A 74 -11.89 13.26 3.83
CA ASP A 74 -13.04 14.07 4.26
C ASP A 74 -12.68 15.55 4.51
N LEU A 75 -11.40 15.92 4.53
CA LEU A 75 -10.98 17.32 4.66
C LEU A 75 -11.50 18.17 3.48
N PRO A 76 -11.72 19.48 3.71
CA PRO A 76 -12.06 20.39 2.64
C PRO A 76 -11.02 20.35 1.50
N ASP A 77 -11.48 20.45 0.28
CA ASP A 77 -10.62 20.43 -0.93
C ASP A 77 -9.47 21.44 -0.86
N GLU A 78 -9.74 22.63 -0.33
CA GLU A 78 -8.71 23.67 -0.15
C GLU A 78 -7.58 23.18 0.75
N THR A 79 -7.92 22.50 1.85
CA THR A 79 -6.94 21.94 2.80
C THR A 79 -6.14 20.83 2.12
N LYS A 80 -6.80 19.90 1.44
CA LYS A 80 -6.12 18.81 0.72
C LYS A 80 -5.18 19.34 -0.38
N ARG A 81 -5.60 20.36 -1.13
CA ARG A 81 -4.79 21.00 -2.17
C ARG A 81 -3.63 21.84 -1.65
N SER A 82 -3.60 22.16 -0.35
CA SER A 82 -2.45 22.81 0.28
C SER A 82 -1.25 21.86 0.44
N PHE A 83 -1.48 20.54 0.35
CA PHE A 83 -0.42 19.56 0.29
C PHE A 83 0.36 19.69 -1.01
N PRO A 84 1.69 19.55 -0.97
CA PRO A 84 2.50 19.72 -2.15
C PRO A 84 2.12 18.71 -3.23
N ASN A 85 1.92 19.21 -4.45
CA ASN A 85 2.03 18.39 -5.64
C ASN A 85 3.47 17.85 -5.73
N TYR A 86 3.65 16.81 -6.57
CA TYR A 86 4.97 16.23 -6.76
C TYR A 86 6.03 17.30 -7.06
N VAL A 87 6.82 17.63 -6.06
CA VAL A 87 7.98 18.52 -6.18
C VAL A 87 9.18 17.77 -5.57
N PRO A 88 10.13 17.29 -6.36
CA PRO A 88 11.34 16.71 -5.81
C PRO A 88 12.04 17.70 -4.85
N PRO A 89 12.58 17.25 -3.72
CA PRO A 89 12.75 15.85 -3.27
C PRO A 89 11.56 15.27 -2.48
N LEU A 90 10.47 15.99 -2.31
CA LEU A 90 9.33 15.54 -1.50
C LEU A 90 8.72 14.26 -2.06
N SER A 91 8.36 13.37 -1.16
CA SER A 91 7.82 12.06 -1.50
C SER A 91 6.32 11.92 -1.25
N THR A 92 5.78 12.71 -0.33
CA THR A 92 4.33 12.79 -0.12
C THR A 92 3.73 13.74 -1.13
N ILE A 93 2.73 13.28 -1.82
CA ILE A 93 1.98 14.09 -2.77
C ILE A 93 0.48 13.84 -2.59
N TYR A 94 -0.29 14.91 -2.66
CA TYR A 94 -1.72 14.82 -2.87
C TYR A 94 -2.00 15.11 -4.35
N VAL A 95 -2.74 14.24 -4.99
CA VAL A 95 -3.17 14.40 -6.38
C VAL A 95 -4.68 14.27 -6.44
N SER A 96 -5.34 15.31 -6.91
CA SER A 96 -6.71 15.23 -7.42
C SER A 96 -6.59 15.32 -8.94
N SER A 97 -6.76 14.21 -9.62
CA SER A 97 -6.09 14.02 -10.88
C SER A 97 -6.87 14.36 -12.13
N THR A 98 -6.10 14.75 -13.12
CA THR A 98 -6.32 14.43 -14.53
C THR A 98 -5.11 13.62 -15.01
N VAL A 99 -5.28 12.35 -15.31
CA VAL A 99 -4.22 11.52 -15.88
C VAL A 99 -3.96 11.89 -17.35
N ASN A 100 -4.90 12.56 -18.01
CA ASN A 100 -4.80 13.03 -19.38
C ASN A 100 -5.35 14.44 -19.54
N GLU A 101 -4.54 15.38 -20.01
CA GLU A 101 -4.92 16.77 -20.28
C GLU A 101 -6.11 16.92 -21.25
N ASN A 102 -6.43 15.88 -22.02
CA ASN A 102 -7.47 15.88 -23.07
C ASN A 102 -8.75 15.11 -22.69
N THR A 103 -8.86 14.61 -21.45
CA THR A 103 -10.02 13.85 -20.98
C THR A 103 -10.65 14.50 -19.76
N LYS A 104 -11.90 14.09 -19.45
CA LYS A 104 -12.52 14.49 -18.17
C LYS A 104 -11.62 14.05 -17.02
N PRO A 105 -11.56 14.82 -15.91
CA PRO A 105 -10.83 14.41 -14.72
C PRO A 105 -11.30 13.05 -14.24
N ASP A 106 -10.36 12.21 -13.82
CA ASP A 106 -10.69 10.99 -13.08
C ASP A 106 -11.32 11.40 -11.74
N LEU A 107 -12.35 10.65 -11.33
CA LEU A 107 -13.01 10.86 -10.04
C LEU A 107 -12.22 10.11 -8.95
N ASN A 108 -10.95 10.45 -8.80
CA ASN A 108 -10.10 9.88 -7.77
C ASN A 108 -9.24 10.94 -7.08
N GLU A 109 -8.91 10.64 -5.84
CA GLU A 109 -7.94 11.39 -5.04
C GLU A 109 -6.90 10.40 -4.53
N MET A 110 -5.65 10.83 -4.44
CA MET A 110 -4.55 9.99 -3.97
C MET A 110 -3.64 10.77 -3.02
N LEU A 111 -3.37 10.18 -1.86
CA LEU A 111 -2.30 10.60 -0.97
C LEU A 111 -1.19 9.56 -1.04
N ARG A 112 -0.05 9.96 -1.58
CA ARG A 112 1.12 9.08 -1.67
C ARG A 112 2.07 9.33 -0.53
N MET A 113 2.44 8.27 0.17
CA MET A 113 3.49 8.26 1.19
C MET A 113 4.52 7.19 0.85
N VAL A 114 5.75 7.40 1.22
CA VAL A 114 6.84 6.44 1.00
C VAL A 114 7.57 6.16 2.31
N ARG A 115 8.38 5.10 2.30
CA ARG A 115 9.22 4.77 3.46
C ARG A 115 10.18 5.93 3.76
N GLU A 116 10.12 6.45 4.99
CA GLU A 116 11.11 7.39 5.50
C GLU A 116 12.51 6.78 5.45
N ARG A 117 13.46 7.58 5.04
CA ARG A 117 14.88 7.22 5.02
C ARG A 117 15.67 8.30 5.73
N PRO A 118 16.78 7.96 6.40
CA PRO A 118 17.65 8.95 7.02
C PRO A 118 18.33 9.81 5.94
N ASP A 119 18.64 11.06 6.27
CA ASP A 119 19.20 12.05 5.32
C ASP A 119 20.55 11.60 4.70
N ASP A 120 21.27 10.73 5.38
CA ASP A 120 22.53 10.17 4.91
C ASP A 120 22.38 8.98 3.94
N HIS A 121 21.14 8.52 3.72
CA HIS A 121 20.87 7.41 2.80
C HIS A 121 21.36 7.74 1.38
N PRO A 122 22.04 6.81 0.68
CA PRO A 122 22.60 7.07 -0.65
C PRO A 122 21.58 7.59 -1.68
N ALA A 123 20.36 7.08 -1.65
CA ALA A 123 19.28 7.52 -2.55
C ALA A 123 18.84 8.96 -2.31
N ILE A 124 18.86 9.42 -1.02
CA ILE A 124 18.56 10.82 -0.64
C ILE A 124 19.69 11.71 -1.16
N LYS A 125 20.95 11.36 -0.88
CA LYS A 125 22.12 12.11 -1.35
C LYS A 125 22.22 12.20 -2.87
N ALA A 126 21.76 11.17 -3.57
CA ALA A 126 21.69 11.15 -5.03
C ALA A 126 20.50 11.92 -5.61
N GLY A 127 19.60 12.46 -4.78
CA GLY A 127 18.41 13.17 -5.22
C GLY A 127 17.42 12.30 -6.01
N LEU A 128 17.40 10.99 -5.72
CA LEU A 128 16.50 10.08 -6.44
C LEU A 128 15.04 10.40 -6.12
N THR A 129 14.22 10.38 -7.14
CA THR A 129 12.78 10.60 -7.08
C THR A 129 12.11 9.65 -6.09
N SER A 130 11.14 10.14 -5.31
CA SER A 130 10.38 9.37 -4.32
C SER A 130 11.23 8.77 -3.19
N HIS A 131 12.36 9.38 -2.87
CA HIS A 131 13.23 8.97 -1.78
C HIS A 131 13.42 10.07 -0.72
N GLY A 132 12.86 11.25 -0.94
CA GLY A 132 12.87 12.35 0.01
C GLY A 132 11.93 12.14 1.20
N PRO A 133 11.85 13.11 2.12
CA PRO A 133 10.97 13.04 3.28
C PRO A 133 9.50 13.06 2.86
N ASN A 134 8.65 12.47 3.69
CA ASN A 134 7.21 12.70 3.60
C ASN A 134 6.85 14.06 4.19
N HIS A 135 5.79 14.65 3.67
CA HIS A 135 5.15 15.82 4.25
C HIS A 135 3.89 15.34 4.99
N TRP A 136 4.01 15.24 6.30
CA TRP A 136 2.91 14.77 7.14
C TRP A 136 1.89 15.87 7.40
N PRO A 137 0.60 15.56 7.45
CA PRO A 137 -0.40 16.48 7.95
C PRO A 137 -0.06 16.98 9.37
N ALA A 138 -0.47 18.19 9.69
CA ALA A 138 -0.32 18.70 11.04
C ALA A 138 -1.13 17.85 12.03
N GLU A 139 -0.62 17.67 13.26
CA GLU A 139 -1.22 16.80 14.29
C GLU A 139 -2.65 17.19 14.69
N ASP A 140 -3.04 18.44 14.49
CA ASP A 140 -4.41 18.93 14.74
C ASP A 140 -5.38 18.54 13.62
N LEU A 141 -4.87 18.20 12.44
CA LEU A 141 -5.68 17.68 11.32
C LEU A 141 -5.84 16.17 11.39
N LEU A 142 -4.77 15.44 11.73
CA LEU A 142 -4.74 13.97 11.84
C LEU A 142 -3.93 13.57 13.07
N PRO A 143 -4.57 13.35 14.22
CA PRO A 143 -3.92 12.97 15.48
C PRO A 143 -3.36 11.54 15.47
#